data_eaa5c90595b4bb82a2a9ef00d7cc9afd
#
_entry.id   eaa5c90595b4bb82a2a9ef00d7cc9afd
#
_cell.length_a   1.000
_cell.length_b   1.000
_cell.length_c   1.000
_cell.angle_alpha   90.00
_cell.angle_beta   90.00
_cell.angle_gamma   90.00
#
_symmetry.space_group_name_H-M   'P 1'
#
loop_
_entity.id
_entity.type
_entity.pdbx_description
1 polymer ?
#
loop_
_entity_poly.entity_id
_entity_poly.type
_entity_poly.pdbx_seq_one_letter_code
_entity_poly.pdbx_strand_id
1 'polypeptide(L)'
;MGLFGRHCFPTALNKDTPPFHVDLYASLRDESKRRVAIAAPRGTAKSTTTSLIFPLHKVAFKRSDEDLFIVIISESQAQSINFLSRIKYHLTMSSKFKEIFGDMGPATAKRWTNNDIILGNGTRIIAVGTGQRVRGFIEGDTRPNLIIV
;
A
#
# COMPACT_ATOMS: atom_id res chain seq x y z
N MET A 1 10.02 -3.03 -7.66
CA MET A 1 9.66 -2.32 -6.40
C MET A 1 10.81 -1.46 -5.84
N GLY A 2 12.04 -1.96 -5.72
CA GLY A 2 13.16 -1.19 -5.14
C GLY A 2 13.46 0.12 -5.88
N LEU A 3 13.60 0.08 -7.19
CA LEU A 3 13.80 1.30 -8.01
C LEU A 3 12.62 2.26 -7.90
N PHE A 4 11.39 1.76 -7.99
CA PHE A 4 10.18 2.55 -7.80
C PHE A 4 10.17 3.25 -6.44
N GLY A 5 10.44 2.51 -5.37
CA GLY A 5 10.47 3.07 -4.02
C GLY A 5 11.55 4.14 -3.84
N ARG A 6 12.78 3.90 -4.32
CA ARG A 6 13.87 4.89 -4.24
C ARG A 6 13.62 6.13 -5.10
N HIS A 7 13.04 5.95 -6.27
CA HIS A 7 12.77 7.07 -7.18
C HIS A 7 11.60 7.93 -6.69
N CYS A 8 10.47 7.31 -6.37
CA CYS A 8 9.26 8.03 -5.98
C CYS A 8 9.25 8.45 -4.50
N PHE A 9 9.93 7.69 -3.63
CA PHE A 9 9.87 7.86 -2.16
C PHE A 9 11.25 7.78 -1.52
N PRO A 10 12.21 8.66 -1.91
CA PRO A 10 13.60 8.62 -1.43
C PRO A 10 13.71 8.80 0.09
N THR A 11 12.76 9.47 0.73
CA THR A 11 12.71 9.60 2.19
C THR A 11 12.34 8.31 2.90
N ALA A 12 11.62 7.40 2.23
CA ALA A 12 11.23 6.10 2.78
C ALA A 12 12.27 5.00 2.48
N LEU A 13 12.95 5.08 1.33
CA LEU A 13 13.98 4.15 0.89
C LEU A 13 15.25 4.90 0.43
N ASN A 14 16.07 5.32 1.39
CA ASN A 14 17.28 6.14 1.18
C ASN A 14 18.58 5.34 1.12
N LYS A 15 18.54 4.02 1.31
CA LYS A 15 19.70 3.12 1.28
C LYS A 15 19.63 2.17 0.09
N ASP A 16 20.79 1.59 -0.25
CA ASP A 16 20.81 0.53 -1.26
C ASP A 16 19.95 -0.66 -0.87
N THR A 17 19.42 -1.31 -1.89
CA THR A 17 18.55 -2.46 -1.69
C THR A 17 19.38 -3.67 -1.25
N PRO A 18 19.23 -4.16 -0.01
CA PRO A 18 19.94 -5.35 0.43
C PRO A 18 19.50 -6.58 -0.38
N PRO A 19 20.36 -7.62 -0.53
CA PRO A 19 20.02 -8.81 -1.31
C PRO A 19 18.68 -9.45 -0.93
N PHE A 20 18.39 -9.59 0.37
CA PHE A 20 17.13 -10.18 0.85
C PHE A 20 15.87 -9.38 0.46
N HIS A 21 15.99 -8.06 0.19
CA HIS A 21 14.87 -7.28 -0.34
C HIS A 21 14.55 -7.66 -1.78
N VAL A 22 15.52 -8.13 -2.55
CA VAL A 22 15.28 -8.61 -3.92
C VAL A 22 14.34 -9.82 -3.88
N ASP A 23 14.61 -10.78 -3.00
CA ASP A 23 13.78 -11.96 -2.81
C ASP A 23 12.40 -11.59 -2.26
N LEU A 24 12.35 -10.64 -1.32
CA LEU A 24 11.10 -10.12 -0.79
C LEU A 24 10.25 -9.46 -1.90
N TYR A 25 10.86 -8.63 -2.73
CA TYR A 25 10.16 -7.98 -3.84
C TYR A 25 9.68 -9.00 -4.88
N ALA A 26 10.47 -10.02 -5.18
CA ALA A 26 10.09 -11.11 -6.06
C ALA A 26 8.86 -11.85 -5.49
N SER A 27 8.90 -12.20 -4.21
CA SER A 27 7.80 -12.90 -3.54
C SER A 27 6.50 -12.09 -3.48
N LEU A 28 6.58 -10.76 -3.25
CA LEU A 28 5.43 -9.88 -3.21
C LEU A 28 4.81 -9.61 -4.60
N ARG A 29 5.60 -9.75 -5.66
CA ARG A 29 5.15 -9.55 -7.05
C ARG A 29 4.65 -10.83 -7.71
N ASP A 30 4.93 -11.97 -7.12
CA ASP A 30 4.53 -13.28 -7.64
C ASP A 30 3.04 -13.50 -7.42
N GLU A 31 2.25 -13.29 -8.45
CA GLU A 31 0.78 -13.41 -8.42
C GLU A 31 0.29 -14.86 -8.23
N SER A 32 1.17 -15.85 -8.40
CA SER A 32 0.85 -17.25 -8.07
C SER A 32 0.79 -17.47 -6.55
N LYS A 33 1.46 -16.62 -5.76
CA LYS A 33 1.50 -16.70 -4.30
C LYS A 33 0.34 -15.94 -3.68
N ARG A 34 -0.70 -16.65 -3.30
CA ARG A 34 -1.87 -16.05 -2.65
C ARG A 34 -1.63 -15.64 -1.20
N ARG A 35 -0.62 -16.19 -0.53
CA ARG A 35 -0.28 -15.90 0.86
C ARG A 35 1.25 -15.86 1.00
N VAL A 36 1.74 -14.76 1.55
CA VAL A 36 3.17 -14.56 1.79
C VAL A 36 3.35 -14.19 3.27
N ALA A 37 4.08 -15.01 4.02
CA ALA A 37 4.49 -14.71 5.38
C ALA A 37 5.95 -14.22 5.38
N ILE A 38 6.21 -13.11 6.06
CA ILE A 38 7.52 -12.45 6.06
C ILE A 38 8.03 -12.36 7.49
N ALA A 39 9.05 -13.15 7.81
CA ALA A 39 9.80 -13.07 9.06
C ALA A 39 11.16 -12.42 8.78
N ALA A 40 11.42 -11.28 9.41
CA ALA A 40 12.69 -10.58 9.27
C ALA A 40 12.99 -9.77 10.54
N PRO A 41 14.27 -9.57 10.91
CA PRO A 41 14.67 -8.81 12.09
C PRO A 41 14.15 -7.36 12.09
N ARG A 42 14.22 -6.70 13.24
CA ARG A 42 13.99 -5.26 13.33
C ARG A 42 15.04 -4.49 12.52
N GLY A 43 14.68 -3.33 11.98
CA GLY A 43 15.60 -2.50 11.20
C GLY A 43 15.78 -2.90 9.74
N THR A 44 15.14 -3.98 9.29
CA THR A 44 15.22 -4.45 7.89
C THR A 44 14.24 -3.75 6.93
N ALA A 45 13.60 -2.68 7.34
CA ALA A 45 12.58 -1.97 6.58
C ALA A 45 11.39 -2.85 6.11
N LYS A 46 11.12 -3.98 6.78
CA LYS A 46 10.03 -4.90 6.44
C LYS A 46 8.69 -4.17 6.30
N SER A 47 8.25 -3.46 7.36
CA SER A 47 6.97 -2.72 7.34
C SER A 47 6.97 -1.58 6.33
N THR A 48 8.10 -0.93 6.08
CA THR A 48 8.22 0.08 5.03
C THR A 48 7.99 -0.57 3.65
N THR A 49 8.57 -1.73 3.43
CA THR A 49 8.39 -2.46 2.17
C THR A 49 6.96 -2.98 2.00
N THR A 50 6.41 -3.67 3.01
CA THR A 50 5.13 -4.37 2.89
C THR A 50 3.92 -3.47 3.05
N SER A 51 3.98 -2.51 3.99
CA SER A 51 2.81 -1.70 4.36
C SER A 51 2.86 -0.27 3.77
N LEU A 52 3.92 0.08 3.05
CA LEU A 52 4.02 1.36 2.35
C LEU A 52 4.37 1.19 0.86
N ILE A 53 5.56 0.65 0.54
CA ILE A 53 6.04 0.61 -0.85
C ILE A 53 5.22 -0.36 -1.70
N PHE A 54 4.87 -1.53 -1.17
CA PHE A 54 4.08 -2.52 -1.90
C PHE A 54 2.67 -2.04 -2.26
N PRO A 55 1.84 -1.51 -1.34
CA PRO A 55 0.54 -0.95 -1.71
C PRO A 55 0.66 0.24 -2.66
N LEU A 56 1.63 1.16 -2.47
CA LEU A 56 1.87 2.25 -3.41
C LEU A 56 2.27 1.76 -4.81
N HIS A 57 3.06 0.69 -4.89
CA HIS A 57 3.40 0.05 -6.15
C HIS A 57 2.17 -0.55 -6.84
N LYS A 58 1.31 -1.27 -6.08
CA LYS A 58 0.05 -1.80 -6.62
C LYS A 58 -0.88 -0.69 -7.13
N VAL A 59 -0.98 0.42 -6.40
CA VAL A 59 -1.76 1.61 -6.81
C VAL A 59 -1.22 2.22 -8.11
N ALA A 60 0.12 2.39 -8.20
CA ALA A 60 0.80 3.02 -9.33
C ALA A 60 0.67 2.21 -10.62
N PHE A 61 0.78 0.88 -10.51
CA PHE A 61 0.76 -0.04 -11.65
C PHE A 61 -0.56 -0.80 -11.80
N LYS A 62 -1.63 -0.29 -11.17
CA LYS A 62 -2.98 -0.82 -11.34
C LYS A 62 -3.40 -0.71 -12.80
N ARG A 63 -3.90 -1.81 -13.38
CA ARG A 63 -4.49 -1.80 -14.72
C ARG A 63 -5.86 -1.15 -14.69
N SER A 64 -6.27 -0.57 -15.79
CA SER A 64 -7.57 0.13 -15.91
C SER A 64 -8.77 -0.83 -15.78
N ASP A 65 -8.59 -2.09 -16.16
CA ASP A 65 -9.57 -3.17 -16.11
C ASP A 65 -9.56 -3.95 -14.77
N GLU A 66 -8.70 -3.57 -13.82
CA GLU A 66 -8.53 -4.24 -12.54
C GLU A 66 -9.19 -3.44 -11.42
N ASP A 67 -9.92 -4.11 -10.55
CA ASP A 67 -10.31 -3.56 -9.26
C ASP A 67 -9.20 -3.80 -8.23
N LEU A 68 -8.89 -2.79 -7.45
CA LEU A 68 -7.90 -2.89 -6.38
C LEU A 68 -8.52 -2.40 -5.06
N PHE A 69 -8.74 -3.34 -4.16
CA PHE A 69 -9.24 -3.06 -2.82
C PHE A 69 -8.28 -3.62 -1.77
N ILE A 70 -7.55 -2.72 -1.09
CA ILE A 70 -6.52 -3.01 -0.11
C ILE A 70 -7.07 -2.87 1.30
N VAL A 71 -6.86 -3.87 2.13
CA VAL A 71 -7.14 -3.81 3.58
C VAL A 71 -5.83 -3.89 4.34
N ILE A 72 -5.57 -2.89 5.19
CA ILE A 72 -4.42 -2.88 6.09
C ILE A 72 -4.95 -3.21 7.49
N ILE A 73 -4.49 -4.33 8.03
CA ILE A 73 -4.84 -4.81 9.37
C ILE A 73 -3.62 -4.67 10.28
N SER A 74 -3.82 -4.22 11.50
CA SER A 74 -2.78 -4.19 12.52
C SER A 74 -3.35 -4.50 13.89
N GLU A 75 -2.49 -4.72 14.89
CA GLU A 75 -2.87 -5.01 16.26
C GLU A 75 -3.92 -4.03 16.79
N SER A 76 -3.75 -2.73 16.50
CA SER A 76 -4.72 -1.70 16.83
C SER A 76 -5.15 -0.90 15.59
N GLN A 77 -6.35 -0.32 15.67
CA GLN A 77 -6.83 0.59 14.62
C GLN A 77 -5.92 1.82 14.47
N ALA A 78 -5.40 2.35 15.58
CA ALA A 78 -4.47 3.48 15.53
C ALA A 78 -3.22 3.16 14.71
N GLN A 79 -2.67 1.95 14.86
CA GLN A 79 -1.49 1.52 14.11
C GLN A 79 -1.80 1.34 12.61
N SER A 80 -2.93 0.73 12.26
CA SER A 80 -3.32 0.59 10.85
C SER A 80 -3.59 1.95 10.19
N ILE A 81 -4.21 2.89 10.92
CA ILE A 81 -4.39 4.28 10.48
C ILE A 81 -3.03 4.96 10.26
N ASN A 82 -2.04 4.74 11.11
CA ASN A 82 -0.70 5.28 10.91
C ASN A 82 -0.06 4.79 9.60
N PHE A 83 -0.24 3.51 9.23
CA PHE A 83 0.22 3.01 7.93
C PHE A 83 -0.52 3.68 6.77
N LEU A 84 -1.84 3.81 6.84
CA LEU A 84 -2.63 4.51 5.83
C LEU A 84 -2.24 6.00 5.73
N SER A 85 -1.98 6.67 6.85
CA SER A 85 -1.55 8.07 6.88
C SER A 85 -0.20 8.26 6.17
N ARG A 86 0.73 7.32 6.30
CA ARG A 86 1.99 7.34 5.55
C ARG A 86 1.77 7.18 4.05
N ILE A 87 0.88 6.28 3.64
CA ILE A 87 0.48 6.13 2.22
C ILE A 87 -0.10 7.45 1.71
N LYS A 88 -1.06 8.03 2.43
CA LYS A 88 -1.68 9.34 2.09
C LYS A 88 -0.64 10.45 1.97
N TYR A 89 0.30 10.51 2.91
CA TYR A 89 1.40 11.48 2.86
C TYR A 89 2.19 11.38 1.54
N HIS A 90 2.59 10.18 1.15
CA HIS A 90 3.37 9.98 -0.07
C HIS A 90 2.56 10.24 -1.34
N LEU A 91 1.29 9.87 -1.39
CA LEU A 91 0.38 10.21 -2.50
C LEU A 91 0.21 11.73 -2.67
N THR A 92 0.23 12.48 -1.55
CA THR A 92 0.05 13.93 -1.54
C THR A 92 1.35 14.68 -1.81
N MET A 93 2.48 14.22 -1.24
CA MET A 93 3.72 15.01 -1.18
C MET A 93 4.77 14.61 -2.21
N SER A 94 4.70 13.40 -2.79
CA SER A 94 5.72 12.97 -3.75
C SER A 94 5.50 13.59 -5.12
N SER A 95 6.31 14.61 -5.46
CA SER A 95 6.31 15.23 -6.79
C SER A 95 6.66 14.23 -7.89
N LYS A 96 7.63 13.35 -7.65
CA LYS A 96 8.05 12.31 -8.61
C LYS A 96 6.95 11.28 -8.88
N PHE A 97 6.21 10.90 -7.84
CA PHE A 97 5.06 10.02 -8.03
C PHE A 97 3.97 10.69 -8.89
N LYS A 98 3.65 11.95 -8.58
CA LYS A 98 2.65 12.71 -9.33
C LYS A 98 3.03 12.96 -10.79
N GLU A 99 4.32 13.24 -11.04
CA GLU A 99 4.84 13.46 -12.39
C GLU A 99 4.66 12.23 -13.28
N ILE A 100 4.84 11.02 -12.73
CA ILE A 100 4.80 9.77 -13.49
C ILE A 100 3.40 9.16 -13.57
N PHE A 101 2.65 9.17 -12.45
CA PHE A 101 1.39 8.44 -12.29
C PHE A 101 0.15 9.35 -12.16
N GLY A 102 0.35 10.66 -12.16
CA GLY A 102 -0.71 11.64 -11.94
C GLY A 102 -1.01 11.90 -10.47
N ASP A 103 -1.87 12.88 -10.22
CA ASP A 103 -2.27 13.22 -8.84
C ASP A 103 -3.31 12.20 -8.33
N MET A 104 -2.97 11.54 -7.26
CA MET A 104 -3.82 10.60 -6.53
C MET A 104 -4.08 11.07 -5.09
N GLY A 105 -3.87 12.36 -4.84
CA GLY A 105 -4.11 13.00 -3.55
C GLY A 105 -5.59 13.31 -3.29
N PRO A 106 -5.87 14.08 -2.22
CA PRO A 106 -7.24 14.38 -1.79
C PRO A 106 -8.08 15.13 -2.84
N ALA A 107 -7.43 15.91 -3.72
CA ALA A 107 -8.14 16.71 -4.74
C ALA A 107 -8.82 15.84 -5.82
N THR A 108 -8.30 14.66 -6.09
CA THR A 108 -8.81 13.71 -7.10
C THR A 108 -9.54 12.51 -6.49
N ALA A 109 -9.44 12.33 -5.17
CA ALA A 109 -10.00 11.19 -4.46
C ALA A 109 -11.54 11.28 -4.37
N LYS A 110 -12.21 10.14 -4.55
CA LYS A 110 -13.66 10.01 -4.34
C LYS A 110 -14.02 9.94 -2.84
N ARG A 111 -13.10 9.47 -2.00
CA ARG A 111 -13.20 9.42 -0.54
C ARG A 111 -11.83 9.62 0.08
N TRP A 112 -11.74 10.41 1.14
CA TRP A 112 -10.48 10.69 1.83
C TRP A 112 -10.70 10.90 3.31
N THR A 113 -11.03 9.81 4.02
CA THR A 113 -11.23 9.84 5.48
C THR A 113 -9.98 9.36 6.22
N ASN A 114 -10.04 9.35 7.55
CA ASN A 114 -8.90 8.94 8.37
C ASN A 114 -8.50 7.47 8.16
N ASN A 115 -9.48 6.60 7.97
CA ASN A 115 -9.28 5.15 7.89
C ASN A 115 -9.76 4.51 6.58
N ASP A 116 -10.33 5.27 5.65
CA ASP A 116 -10.89 4.78 4.38
C ASP A 116 -10.68 5.81 3.28
N ILE A 117 -9.99 5.44 2.22
CA ILE A 117 -9.78 6.27 1.04
C ILE A 117 -10.17 5.53 -0.24
N ILE A 118 -10.74 6.28 -1.19
CA ILE A 118 -10.96 5.83 -2.56
C ILE A 118 -10.30 6.84 -3.49
N LEU A 119 -9.25 6.39 -4.17
CA LEU A 119 -8.47 7.21 -5.09
C LEU A 119 -9.23 7.50 -6.38
N GLY A 120 -8.77 8.48 -7.14
CA GLY A 120 -9.35 8.83 -8.44
C GLY A 120 -9.34 7.68 -9.45
N ASN A 121 -8.34 6.80 -9.38
CA ASN A 121 -8.25 5.58 -10.21
C ASN A 121 -9.15 4.41 -9.73
N GLY A 122 -10.00 4.64 -8.73
CA GLY A 122 -10.92 3.64 -8.17
C GLY A 122 -10.29 2.70 -7.13
N THR A 123 -9.00 2.81 -6.82
CA THR A 123 -8.40 2.00 -5.74
C THR A 123 -8.97 2.39 -4.39
N ARG A 124 -9.45 1.41 -3.64
CA ARG A 124 -9.86 1.60 -2.23
C ARG A 124 -8.80 1.07 -1.29
N ILE A 125 -8.52 1.80 -0.22
CA ILE A 125 -7.63 1.37 0.86
C ILE A 125 -8.31 1.67 2.20
N ILE A 126 -8.46 0.65 3.04
CA ILE A 126 -9.00 0.79 4.39
C ILE A 126 -8.02 0.29 5.44
N ALA A 127 -8.07 0.94 6.61
CA ALA A 127 -7.28 0.62 7.77
C ALA A 127 -8.18 0.14 8.91
N VAL A 128 -7.93 -1.06 9.45
CA VAL A 128 -8.72 -1.69 10.50
C VAL A 128 -7.84 -2.31 11.58
N GLY A 129 -8.31 -2.34 12.81
CA GLY A 129 -7.66 -3.08 13.91
C GLY A 129 -8.08 -4.54 13.94
N THR A 130 -7.24 -5.40 14.52
CA THR A 130 -7.64 -6.78 14.85
C THR A 130 -8.84 -6.75 15.80
N GLY A 131 -9.79 -7.66 15.58
CA GLY A 131 -11.05 -7.68 16.33
C GLY A 131 -12.19 -6.84 15.73
N GLN A 132 -11.91 -5.95 14.78
CA GLN A 132 -12.96 -5.32 14.00
C GLN A 132 -13.49 -6.27 12.93
N ARG A 133 -14.79 -6.14 12.61
CA ARG A 133 -15.40 -6.98 11.56
C ARG A 133 -14.82 -6.58 10.20
N VAL A 134 -13.95 -7.43 9.67
CA VAL A 134 -13.46 -7.31 8.27
C VAL A 134 -14.46 -7.92 7.29
N ARG A 135 -15.41 -8.74 7.79
CA ARG A 135 -16.45 -9.34 6.96
C ARG A 135 -17.46 -8.28 6.55
N GLY A 136 -17.80 -8.26 5.25
CA GLY A 136 -18.80 -7.34 4.70
C GLY A 136 -18.26 -6.04 4.15
N PHE A 137 -16.92 -5.85 4.09
CA PHE A 137 -16.37 -4.75 3.29
C PHE A 137 -16.60 -5.06 1.81
N ILE A 138 -17.50 -4.32 1.20
CA ILE A 138 -17.80 -4.36 -0.23
C ILE A 138 -17.80 -2.91 -0.70
N GLU A 139 -17.22 -2.66 -1.87
CA GLU A 139 -17.37 -1.39 -2.59
C GLU A 139 -17.97 -1.70 -3.95
N GLY A 140 -19.24 -1.34 -4.16
CA GLY A 140 -20.01 -1.87 -5.28
C GLY A 140 -20.06 -3.41 -5.17
N ASP A 141 -19.53 -4.10 -6.18
CA ASP A 141 -19.42 -5.58 -6.19
C ASP A 141 -17.99 -6.07 -5.83
N THR A 142 -17.04 -5.15 -5.53
CA THR A 142 -15.63 -5.49 -5.31
C THR A 142 -15.39 -5.84 -3.85
N ARG A 143 -14.79 -7.01 -3.62
CA ARG A 143 -14.28 -7.45 -2.32
C ARG A 143 -12.78 -7.16 -2.19
N PRO A 144 -12.24 -7.06 -0.95
CA PRO A 144 -10.81 -6.95 -0.75
C PRO A 144 -10.04 -8.05 -1.48
N ASN A 145 -9.10 -7.65 -2.32
CA ASN A 145 -8.23 -8.56 -3.08
C ASN A 145 -6.75 -8.45 -2.70
N LEU A 146 -6.40 -7.49 -1.83
CA LEU A 146 -5.10 -7.42 -1.16
C LEU A 146 -5.29 -7.14 0.32
N ILE A 147 -4.77 -8.04 1.17
CA ILE A 147 -4.81 -7.89 2.64
C ILE A 147 -3.37 -7.87 3.16
N ILE A 148 -3.03 -6.84 3.92
CA ILE A 148 -1.73 -6.65 4.57
C ILE A 148 -1.95 -6.67 6.09
N VAL A 149 -1.27 -7.58 6.79
CA VAL A 149 -1.40 -7.79 8.24
C VAL A 149 -0.07 -7.51 8.94
#